data_d7d50efe60fd8ef6a8182c44a1bc9a09
#
_entry.id   d7d50efe60fd8ef6a8182c44a1bc9a09
#
_cell.length_a   1.000
_cell.length_b   1.000
_cell.length_c   1.000
_cell.angle_alpha   90.00
_cell.angle_beta   90.00
_cell.angle_gamma   90.00
#
_symmetry.space_group_name_H-M   'P 1'
#
loop_
_entity.id
_entity.type
_entity.pdbx_description
1 polymer ?
#
loop_
_entity_poly.entity_id
_entity_poly.type
_entity_poly.pdbx_seq_one_letter_code
_entity_poly.pdbx_strand_id
1 'polypeptide(L)'
;MAQEPLARKGSVLHIYDFRVLPGREAEFIRLFEAFDYGDDNPMHKSPAQRKDGVLCRDSTDPQRFFLIAEWASIAEHAAILPVLKAMRPEFISLIEGGAAAFQPKYVEVVSSTPDEILQKAAAGG
;
A
#
# COMPACT_ATOMS: atom_id res chain seq x y z
N MET A 1 25.56 -4.33 -2.82
CA MET A 1 24.38 -5.05 -3.29
C MET A 1 23.66 -4.24 -4.35
N ALA A 2 23.11 -4.93 -5.34
CA ALA A 2 22.32 -4.27 -6.36
C ALA A 2 21.00 -3.75 -5.76
N GLN A 3 20.54 -2.62 -6.27
CA GLN A 3 19.23 -2.10 -5.93
C GLN A 3 18.14 -2.96 -6.57
N GLU A 4 16.96 -2.96 -5.96
CA GLU A 4 15.76 -3.53 -6.55
C GLU A 4 14.80 -2.39 -6.92
N PRO A 5 14.08 -2.50 -8.03
CA PRO A 5 13.06 -1.52 -8.32
C PRO A 5 11.93 -1.61 -7.29
N LEU A 6 11.27 -0.49 -7.03
CA LEU A 6 10.12 -0.45 -6.11
C LEU A 6 9.02 -1.41 -6.55
N ALA A 7 8.82 -1.52 -7.87
CA ALA A 7 7.88 -2.46 -8.49
C ALA A 7 8.38 -2.77 -9.89
N ARG A 8 7.92 -3.88 -10.48
CA ARG A 8 8.43 -4.32 -11.77
C ARG A 8 7.45 -4.04 -12.89
N LYS A 9 7.99 -3.75 -14.07
CA LYS A 9 7.21 -3.56 -15.28
C LYS A 9 6.23 -4.72 -15.45
N GLY A 10 4.99 -4.39 -15.77
CA GLY A 10 3.92 -5.36 -15.96
C GLY A 10 3.09 -5.66 -14.73
N SER A 11 3.53 -5.20 -13.54
CA SER A 11 2.71 -5.28 -12.34
C SER A 11 1.87 -4.01 -12.17
N VAL A 12 1.02 -4.00 -11.14
CA VAL A 12 0.20 -2.84 -10.80
C VAL A 12 0.47 -2.45 -9.35
N LEU A 13 0.26 -1.18 -9.05
CA LEU A 13 0.28 -0.69 -7.68
C LEU A 13 -1.13 -0.25 -7.30
N HIS A 14 -1.56 -0.55 -6.07
CA HIS A 14 -2.64 0.21 -5.49
C HIS A 14 -2.04 1.40 -4.74
N ILE A 15 -2.70 2.53 -4.81
CA ILE A 15 -2.33 3.73 -4.06
C ILE A 15 -3.60 4.26 -3.42
N TYR A 16 -3.69 4.12 -2.08
CA TYR A 16 -4.72 4.79 -1.32
C TYR A 16 -4.20 6.16 -0.93
N ASP A 17 -4.99 7.19 -1.11
CA ASP A 17 -4.65 8.56 -0.76
C ASP A 17 -5.81 9.08 0.09
N PHE A 18 -5.57 9.35 1.37
CA PHE A 18 -6.64 9.73 2.28
C PHE A 18 -6.10 10.66 3.38
N ARG A 19 -7.01 11.30 4.08
CA ARG A 19 -6.69 12.17 5.20
C ARG A 19 -7.21 11.57 6.50
N VAL A 20 -6.38 11.64 7.53
CA VAL A 20 -6.74 11.21 8.88
C VAL A 20 -7.30 12.43 9.63
N LEU A 21 -8.25 12.19 10.53
CA LEU A 21 -8.85 13.24 11.36
C LEU A 21 -7.75 14.00 12.11
N PRO A 22 -7.85 15.35 12.20
CA PRO A 22 -6.79 16.14 12.83
C PRO A 22 -6.60 15.75 14.29
N GLY A 23 -5.33 15.63 14.68
CA GLY A 23 -4.95 15.26 16.04
C GLY A 23 -5.03 13.76 16.32
N ARG A 24 -5.48 12.95 15.37
CA ARG A 24 -5.65 11.52 15.55
C ARG A 24 -4.60 10.69 14.78
N GLU A 25 -3.57 11.33 14.27
CA GLU A 25 -2.58 10.70 13.40
C GLU A 25 -1.83 9.56 14.10
N ALA A 26 -1.37 9.77 15.31
CA ALA A 26 -0.64 8.74 16.05
C ALA A 26 -1.54 7.55 16.40
N GLU A 27 -2.79 7.81 16.77
CA GLU A 27 -3.76 6.75 17.04
C GLU A 27 -4.08 5.95 15.78
N PHE A 28 -4.20 6.65 14.64
CA PHE A 28 -4.44 6.00 13.36
C PHE A 28 -3.32 5.02 13.04
N ILE A 29 -2.06 5.45 13.16
CA ILE A 29 -0.92 4.58 12.89
C ILE A 29 -0.95 3.36 13.79
N ARG A 30 -1.21 3.54 15.07
CA ARG A 30 -1.28 2.45 16.04
C ARG A 30 -2.37 1.44 15.69
N LEU A 31 -3.56 1.92 15.33
CA LEU A 31 -4.68 1.05 14.96
C LEU A 31 -4.45 0.36 13.62
N PHE A 32 -3.83 1.07 12.66
CA PHE A 32 -3.47 0.49 11.38
C PHE A 32 -2.48 -0.66 11.58
N GLU A 33 -1.43 -0.44 12.36
CA GLU A 33 -0.43 -1.46 12.64
C GLU A 33 -1.02 -2.66 13.36
N ALA A 34 -1.91 -2.43 14.31
CA ALA A 34 -2.59 -3.52 15.02
C ALA A 34 -3.36 -4.42 14.05
N PHE A 35 -4.04 -3.85 13.06
CA PHE A 35 -4.73 -4.62 12.04
C PHE A 35 -3.76 -5.28 11.08
N ASP A 36 -2.77 -4.52 10.60
CA ASP A 36 -1.83 -4.99 9.59
C ASP A 36 -0.94 -6.12 10.10
N TYR A 37 -0.52 -6.06 11.36
CA TYR A 37 0.32 -7.09 11.96
C TYR A 37 -0.46 -8.31 12.44
N GLY A 38 -1.78 -8.23 12.46
CA GLY A 38 -2.63 -9.34 12.86
C GLY A 38 -2.76 -10.41 11.76
N ASP A 39 -3.27 -11.57 12.16
CA ASP A 39 -3.41 -12.71 11.25
C ASP A 39 -4.61 -12.60 10.32
N ASP A 40 -5.49 -11.62 10.55
CA ASP A 40 -6.77 -11.52 9.86
C ASP A 40 -6.75 -10.65 8.61
N ASN A 41 -5.65 -9.98 8.32
CA ASN A 41 -5.57 -9.10 7.15
C ASN A 41 -5.68 -9.92 5.86
N PRO A 42 -6.79 -9.83 5.11
CA PRO A 42 -7.00 -10.67 3.93
C PRO A 42 -6.02 -10.35 2.79
N MET A 43 -5.44 -9.15 2.78
CA MET A 43 -4.48 -8.76 1.75
C MET A 43 -3.20 -9.62 1.83
N HIS A 44 -2.77 -9.96 3.04
CA HIS A 44 -1.57 -10.78 3.24
C HIS A 44 -1.76 -12.24 2.82
N LYS A 45 -3.01 -12.67 2.65
CA LYS A 45 -3.33 -14.05 2.28
C LYS A 45 -3.44 -14.26 0.78
N SER A 46 -3.37 -13.18 0.01
CA SER A 46 -3.52 -13.28 -1.45
C SER A 46 -2.18 -13.56 -2.11
N PRO A 47 -2.10 -14.62 -2.97
CA PRO A 47 -0.90 -14.85 -3.76
C PRO A 47 -0.68 -13.81 -4.85
N ALA A 48 -1.68 -12.97 -5.13
CA ALA A 48 -1.57 -11.90 -6.11
C ALA A 48 -0.84 -10.66 -5.58
N GLN A 49 -0.72 -10.51 -4.26
CA GLN A 49 0.10 -9.44 -3.69
C GLN A 49 1.58 -9.82 -3.84
N ARG A 50 2.29 -9.06 -4.65
CA ARG A 50 3.71 -9.33 -4.93
C ARG A 50 4.65 -8.78 -3.88
N LYS A 51 4.32 -7.59 -3.36
CA LYS A 51 5.06 -6.97 -2.25
C LYS A 51 4.06 -6.36 -1.29
N ASP A 52 4.32 -6.55 0.00
CA ASP A 52 3.47 -5.99 1.03
C ASP A 52 3.47 -4.46 0.99
N GLY A 53 2.38 -3.89 1.44
CA GLY A 53 2.18 -2.46 1.43
C GLY A 53 2.98 -1.73 2.48
N VAL A 54 3.24 -0.45 2.20
CA VAL A 54 3.81 0.47 3.17
C VAL A 54 2.84 1.63 3.37
N LEU A 55 2.71 2.05 4.62
CA LEU A 55 1.94 3.25 4.97
C LEU A 55 2.91 4.43 5.00
N CYS A 56 2.62 5.44 4.19
CA CYS A 56 3.44 6.63 4.08
C CYS A 56 2.64 7.85 4.51
N ARG A 57 3.31 8.84 5.05
CA ARG A 57 2.70 10.12 5.38
C ARG A 57 3.37 11.21 4.54
N ASP A 58 2.57 12.13 4.02
CA ASP A 58 3.08 13.29 3.29
C ASP A 58 4.03 14.06 4.21
N SER A 59 5.24 14.34 3.74
CA SER A 59 6.27 15.01 4.55
C SER A 59 5.91 16.45 4.89
N THR A 60 4.95 17.04 4.18
CA THR A 60 4.54 18.44 4.39
C THR A 60 3.13 18.58 4.92
N ASP A 61 2.37 17.48 5.02
CA ASP A 61 0.99 17.50 5.51
C ASP A 61 0.78 16.28 6.41
N PRO A 62 0.80 16.46 7.74
CA PRO A 62 0.76 15.34 8.68
C PRO A 62 -0.55 14.55 8.67
N GLN A 63 -1.62 15.09 8.09
CA GLN A 63 -2.90 14.39 8.00
C GLN A 63 -3.01 13.52 6.74
N ARG A 64 -2.17 13.75 5.73
CA ARG A 64 -2.29 13.04 4.45
C ARG A 64 -1.43 11.80 4.43
N PHE A 65 -2.07 10.66 4.15
CA PHE A 65 -1.43 9.36 4.15
C PHE A 65 -1.63 8.66 2.82
N PHE A 66 -0.68 7.78 2.51
CA PHE A 66 -0.72 6.93 1.33
C PHE A 66 -0.44 5.49 1.75
N LEU A 67 -1.18 4.55 1.19
CA LEU A 67 -0.91 3.13 1.39
C LEU A 67 -0.66 2.52 0.02
N ILE A 68 0.54 1.97 -0.18
CA ILE A 68 1.01 1.54 -1.50
C ILE A 68 1.51 0.11 -1.43
N ALA A 69 1.07 -0.74 -2.35
CA ALA A 69 1.56 -2.11 -2.47
C ALA A 69 1.59 -2.54 -3.94
N GLU A 70 2.38 -3.57 -4.23
CA GLU A 70 2.50 -4.14 -5.57
C GLU A 70 1.64 -5.39 -5.71
N TRP A 71 0.86 -5.46 -6.80
CA TRP A 71 -0.04 -6.57 -7.09
C TRP A 71 0.17 -7.09 -8.51
N ALA A 72 -0.11 -8.38 -8.69
CA ALA A 72 -0.09 -8.99 -10.01
C ALA A 72 -1.32 -8.61 -10.84
N SER A 73 -2.43 -8.26 -10.20
CA SER A 73 -3.72 -8.04 -10.85
C SER A 73 -4.57 -7.05 -10.07
N ILE A 74 -5.16 -6.10 -10.80
CA ILE A 74 -6.12 -5.15 -10.25
C ILE A 74 -7.35 -5.90 -9.73
N ALA A 75 -7.84 -6.87 -10.50
CA ALA A 75 -9.06 -7.61 -10.16
C ALA A 75 -8.93 -8.34 -8.83
N GLU A 76 -7.77 -8.92 -8.55
CA GLU A 76 -7.54 -9.63 -7.29
C GLU A 76 -7.62 -8.69 -6.09
N HIS A 77 -7.00 -7.53 -6.18
CA HIS A 77 -7.09 -6.54 -5.10
C HIS A 77 -8.52 -6.03 -4.94
N ALA A 78 -9.17 -5.71 -6.06
CA ALA A 78 -10.53 -5.19 -6.04
C ALA A 78 -11.52 -6.18 -5.42
N ALA A 79 -11.27 -7.47 -5.58
CA ALA A 79 -12.12 -8.52 -4.98
C ALA A 79 -11.94 -8.63 -3.47
N ILE A 80 -10.73 -8.34 -2.96
CA ILE A 80 -10.42 -8.46 -1.54
C ILE A 80 -10.88 -7.23 -0.75
N LEU A 81 -10.84 -6.05 -1.35
CA LEU A 81 -11.16 -4.81 -0.63
C LEU A 81 -12.52 -4.83 0.07
N PRO A 82 -13.62 -5.29 -0.56
CA PRO A 82 -14.90 -5.39 0.17
C PRO A 82 -14.84 -6.33 1.37
N VAL A 83 -14.04 -7.39 1.29
CA VAL A 83 -13.85 -8.32 2.41
C VAL A 83 -13.21 -7.61 3.58
N LEU A 84 -12.15 -6.84 3.32
CA LEU A 84 -11.47 -6.05 4.35
C LEU A 84 -12.42 -5.02 4.96
N LYS A 85 -13.17 -4.30 4.13
CA LYS A 85 -14.10 -3.27 4.63
C LYS A 85 -15.23 -3.87 5.46
N ALA A 86 -15.68 -5.08 5.12
CA ALA A 86 -16.72 -5.79 5.88
C ALA A 86 -16.25 -6.17 7.28
N MET A 87 -14.94 -6.30 7.50
CA MET A 87 -14.35 -6.57 8.82
C MET A 87 -14.40 -5.34 9.74
N ARG A 88 -14.67 -4.16 9.19
CA ARG A 88 -14.75 -2.89 9.91
C ARG A 88 -13.51 -2.61 10.75
N PRO A 89 -12.30 -2.57 10.15
CA PRO A 89 -11.09 -2.27 10.91
C PRO A 89 -11.21 -0.89 11.57
N GLU A 90 -10.77 -0.80 12.82
CA GLU A 90 -10.93 0.43 13.59
C GLU A 90 -10.22 1.63 12.96
N PHE A 91 -9.07 1.41 12.28
CA PHE A 91 -8.33 2.52 11.68
C PHE A 91 -9.17 3.29 10.65
N ILE A 92 -10.10 2.63 9.97
CA ILE A 92 -10.93 3.27 8.94
C ILE A 92 -11.81 4.36 9.54
N SER A 93 -12.25 4.21 10.80
CA SER A 93 -13.08 5.21 11.45
C SER A 93 -12.36 6.54 11.69
N LEU A 94 -11.03 6.54 11.64
CA LEU A 94 -10.23 7.75 11.81
C LEU A 94 -9.87 8.44 10.49
N ILE A 95 -10.33 7.90 9.36
CA ILE A 95 -10.16 8.50 8.04
C ILE A 95 -11.30 9.48 7.79
N GLU A 96 -10.97 10.69 7.31
CA GLU A 96 -12.01 11.64 6.89
C GLU A 96 -12.83 11.02 5.76
N GLY A 97 -14.15 10.95 5.95
CA GLY A 97 -15.05 10.28 5.01
C GLY A 97 -15.19 8.78 5.23
N GLY A 98 -14.43 8.21 6.16
CA GLY A 98 -14.58 6.81 6.56
C GLY A 98 -14.29 5.83 5.44
N ALA A 99 -15.02 4.71 5.43
CA ALA A 99 -14.80 3.63 4.45
C ALA A 99 -14.98 4.10 3.00
N ALA A 100 -15.87 5.06 2.75
CA ALA A 100 -16.10 5.59 1.41
C ALA A 100 -14.89 6.34 0.87
N ALA A 101 -14.07 6.92 1.74
CA ALA A 101 -12.84 7.62 1.35
C ALA A 101 -11.64 6.68 1.24
N PHE A 102 -11.74 5.46 1.76
CA PHE A 102 -10.68 4.46 1.70
C PHE A 102 -10.80 3.66 0.40
N GLN A 103 -10.40 4.30 -0.71
CA GLN A 103 -10.48 3.74 -2.05
C GLN A 103 -9.12 3.82 -2.72
N PRO A 104 -8.71 2.77 -3.43
CA PRO A 104 -7.43 2.78 -4.12
C PRO A 104 -7.53 3.44 -5.49
N LYS A 105 -6.42 4.04 -5.89
CA LYS A 105 -6.13 4.30 -7.28
C LYS A 105 -5.21 3.18 -7.75
N TYR A 106 -5.47 2.63 -8.93
CA TYR A 106 -4.60 1.62 -9.52
C TYR A 106 -3.75 2.25 -10.60
N VAL A 107 -2.47 1.94 -10.60
CA VAL A 107 -1.54 2.40 -11.63
C VAL A 107 -0.76 1.22 -12.18
N GLU A 108 -0.46 1.26 -13.47
CA GLU A 108 0.33 0.21 -14.11
C GLU A 108 1.80 0.61 -14.09
N VAL A 109 2.68 -0.35 -13.75
CA VAL A 109 4.12 -0.13 -13.82
C VAL A 109 4.55 -0.35 -15.26
N VAL A 110 4.83 0.73 -15.97
CA VAL A 110 5.15 0.69 -17.42
C VAL A 110 6.64 0.62 -17.70
N SER A 111 7.47 0.85 -16.70
CA SER A 111 8.93 0.77 -16.84
C SER A 111 9.57 0.50 -15.50
N SER A 112 10.56 -0.38 -15.50
CA SER A 112 11.45 -0.58 -14.35
C SER A 112 12.83 -0.91 -14.90
N THR A 113 13.88 -0.53 -14.17
CA THR A 113 15.25 -0.79 -14.61
C THR A 113 15.53 -2.29 -14.59
N PRO A 114 16.02 -2.89 -15.69
CA PRO A 114 16.35 -4.31 -15.72
C PRO A 114 17.40 -4.69 -14.68
N ASP A 115 17.30 -5.91 -14.15
CA ASP A 115 18.20 -6.38 -13.10
C ASP A 115 19.67 -6.36 -13.53
N GLU A 116 19.96 -6.71 -14.77
CA GLU A 116 21.34 -6.73 -15.27
C GLU A 116 21.96 -5.33 -15.25
N ILE A 117 21.17 -4.28 -15.46
CA ILE A 117 21.67 -2.91 -15.39
C ILE A 117 21.94 -2.52 -13.94
N LEU A 118 21.04 -2.87 -13.03
CA LEU A 118 21.21 -2.58 -11.60
C LEU A 118 22.40 -3.34 -11.02
N GLN A 119 22.58 -4.60 -11.41
CA GLN A 119 23.72 -5.41 -10.98
C GLN A 119 25.04 -4.85 -11.50
N LYS A 120 25.07 -4.43 -12.77
CA LYS A 120 26.25 -3.81 -13.37
C LYS A 120 26.63 -2.51 -12.66
N ALA A 121 25.64 -1.67 -12.35
CA ALA A 121 25.87 -0.42 -11.62
C ALA A 121 26.45 -0.68 -10.23
N ALA A 122 25.94 -1.67 -9.52
CA ALA A 122 26.44 -2.04 -8.19
C ALA A 122 27.87 -2.56 -8.26
N ALA A 123 28.21 -3.36 -9.30
CA ALA A 123 29.55 -3.94 -9.46
C ALA A 123 30.56 -2.91 -9.94
N GLY A 124 30.15 -1.97 -10.78
CA GLY A 124 31.01 -0.95 -11.34
C GLY A 124 31.14 0.31 -10.49
N GLY A 125 30.29 0.39 -9.46
CA GLY A 125 30.19 1.54 -8.60
C GLY A 125 31.40 1.81 -7.79
#